data_4b43fe4ed1eef6df452c4ecb0554cef0
#
_entry.id   4b43fe4ed1eef6df452c4ecb0554cef0
#
_cell.length_a   1.000
_cell.length_b   1.000
_cell.length_c   1.000
_cell.angle_alpha   90.00
_cell.angle_beta   90.00
_cell.angle_gamma   90.00
#
_symmetry.space_group_name_H-M   'P 1'
#
loop_
_entity.id
_entity.type
_entity.pdbx_description
1 polymer ?
#
loop_
_entity_poly.entity_id
_entity_poly.type
_entity_poly.pdbx_seq_one_letter_code
_entity_poly.pdbx_strand_id
1 'polypeptide(L)'
;AVVLTARFLFSANYLKVCYNKPYKTKTEDIMDYSQILSQQFNIKEEYAKNIITLLDDGNTIPFIARYRKEMHGSMDDQLIREFAEKLEYLRGLDKRRDEIRSLIDAQEKLTDEINLALDKAATLSELEDIYRPYRPKRKTRASIAKEKGLEPLANDILKQEKGFDPSKSAVDYIDEEKGVTSVEDAIQGAMDIIAELVSDNAEIRKRIRNLTNANGVLVSVATDEEKDSVYKNYYDYKEPVKKIAGHRVLAVNRGEKEGFLKVSVETDSKKPLNSIFRAMITDKNQLCSDIIREACTDAYQRLIYPSIEREVRNDLTDTAAENAMKVFAVNLKQLLMQPPVKGKTVLALDPGYRTGCKTAVVDSTGKVLDTTVIYPTHSDKKIQESKQTLLRLIKKHHVDIISIGNGTASKETEMFTAETIKEADHHVYYMVVSEAGASGF
;
A
#
# COMPACT_ATOMS: atom_id res chain seq x y z
N ALA A 1 -10.15 -0.41 29.90
CA ALA A 1 -10.64 0.86 29.33
C ALA A 1 -10.38 2.05 30.27
N VAL A 2 -10.45 1.85 31.58
CA VAL A 2 -10.37 2.95 32.55
C VAL A 2 -8.93 3.32 32.92
N VAL A 3 -7.96 2.43 32.74
CA VAL A 3 -6.51 2.70 32.97
C VAL A 3 -5.89 3.54 31.85
N LEU A 4 -6.59 3.69 30.72
CA LEU A 4 -6.08 4.37 29.52
C LEU A 4 -6.17 5.89 29.52
N THR A 5 -6.98 6.50 30.40
CA THR A 5 -7.08 7.97 30.46
C THR A 5 -5.84 8.67 30.98
N ALA A 6 -4.94 7.98 31.70
CA ALA A 6 -3.72 8.59 32.24
C ALA A 6 -2.49 8.57 31.28
N ARG A 7 -2.55 7.83 30.16
CA ARG A 7 -1.44 7.77 29.17
C ARG A 7 -1.63 8.62 27.93
N PHE A 8 -2.75 9.27 27.77
CA PHE A 8 -3.05 10.12 26.61
C PHE A 8 -2.22 11.43 26.53
N LEU A 9 -1.45 11.75 27.54
CA LEU A 9 -0.64 12.99 27.59
C LEU A 9 0.80 12.82 27.07
N PHE A 10 1.26 11.62 26.72
CA PHE A 10 2.67 11.42 26.34
C PHE A 10 2.94 11.01 24.90
N SER A 11 1.94 10.86 24.05
CA SER A 11 2.14 10.44 22.64
C SER A 11 2.01 11.56 21.60
N ALA A 12 1.97 12.82 22.00
CA ALA A 12 1.94 13.96 21.08
C ALA A 12 3.22 14.16 20.25
N ASN A 13 4.28 13.40 20.52
CA ASN A 13 5.56 13.58 19.84
C ASN A 13 5.78 12.70 18.59
N TYR A 14 4.96 11.68 18.33
CA TYR A 14 5.13 10.84 17.13
C TYR A 14 4.43 11.37 15.88
N LEU A 15 3.44 12.23 16.05
CA LEU A 15 2.76 12.92 14.92
C LEU A 15 3.52 14.17 14.44
N LYS A 16 4.58 14.59 15.12
CA LYS A 16 5.37 15.77 14.73
C LYS A 16 6.43 15.51 13.64
N VAL A 17 6.71 14.29 13.27
CA VAL A 17 7.80 13.98 12.33
C VAL A 17 7.38 14.10 10.86
N CYS A 18 6.09 14.06 10.53
CA CYS A 18 5.60 14.16 9.15
C CYS A 18 5.10 15.56 8.72
N TYR A 19 4.99 16.54 9.64
CA TYR A 19 4.31 17.81 9.36
C TYR A 19 5.17 19.07 9.45
N ASN A 20 6.48 19.01 9.43
CA ASN A 20 7.32 20.21 9.53
C ASN A 20 8.25 20.41 8.33
N LYS A 21 7.66 20.85 7.20
CA LYS A 21 8.29 21.85 6.30
C LYS A 21 7.18 22.72 5.72
N PRO A 22 7.21 24.06 5.91
CA PRO A 22 6.28 24.93 5.22
C PRO A 22 6.64 24.91 3.73
N TYR A 23 5.80 24.30 2.91
CA TYR A 23 5.86 24.49 1.47
C TYR A 23 5.42 25.93 1.19
N LYS A 24 6.33 26.76 0.70
CA LYS A 24 5.97 28.03 0.08
C LYS A 24 5.31 27.71 -1.27
N THR A 25 4.01 27.54 -1.27
CA THR A 25 3.21 27.47 -2.49
C THR A 25 3.11 28.86 -3.12
N LYS A 26 3.42 28.95 -4.43
CA LYS A 26 3.09 30.14 -5.22
C LYS A 26 1.58 30.23 -5.32
N THR A 27 1.05 31.45 -5.34
CA THR A 27 -0.40 31.70 -5.39
C THR A 27 -1.11 31.05 -6.59
N GLU A 28 -0.38 30.78 -7.65
CA GLU A 28 -0.86 30.08 -8.86
C GLU A 28 -1.16 28.60 -8.64
N ASP A 29 -0.34 27.89 -7.82
CA ASP A 29 -0.53 26.48 -7.52
C ASP A 29 -1.79 26.22 -6.68
N ILE A 30 -2.18 27.18 -5.82
CA ILE A 30 -3.38 27.07 -4.98
C ILE A 30 -4.66 27.13 -5.83
N MET A 31 -4.67 27.91 -6.90
CA MET A 31 -5.84 28.03 -7.78
C MET A 31 -6.13 26.75 -8.56
N ASP A 32 -5.10 26.05 -9.02
CA ASP A 32 -5.26 24.81 -9.80
C ASP A 32 -5.77 23.64 -8.92
N TYR A 33 -5.18 23.43 -7.76
CA TYR A 33 -5.67 22.42 -6.82
C TYR A 33 -7.09 22.67 -6.34
N SER A 34 -7.45 23.93 -6.12
CA SER A 34 -8.79 24.26 -5.64
C SER A 34 -9.87 23.90 -6.66
N GLN A 35 -9.59 24.10 -7.93
CA GLN A 35 -10.49 23.75 -9.02
C GLN A 35 -10.64 22.23 -9.15
N ILE A 36 -9.54 21.48 -9.15
CA ILE A 36 -9.54 20.02 -9.23
C ILE A 36 -10.30 19.41 -8.04
N LEU A 37 -9.97 19.86 -6.83
CA LEU A 37 -10.55 19.33 -5.61
C LEU A 37 -12.02 19.71 -5.43
N SER A 38 -12.41 20.93 -5.85
CA SER A 38 -13.82 21.35 -5.80
C SER A 38 -14.70 20.45 -6.66
N GLN A 39 -14.24 20.09 -7.86
CA GLN A 39 -14.96 19.18 -8.74
C GLN A 39 -15.01 17.75 -8.17
N GLN A 40 -13.88 17.25 -7.66
CA GLN A 40 -13.81 15.89 -7.13
C GLN A 40 -14.68 15.68 -5.88
N PHE A 41 -14.71 16.66 -4.99
CA PHE A 41 -15.47 16.61 -3.73
C PHE A 41 -16.88 17.23 -3.84
N ASN A 42 -17.24 17.72 -5.02
CA ASN A 42 -18.52 18.39 -5.30
C ASN A 42 -18.83 19.52 -4.28
N ILE A 43 -17.84 20.39 -4.06
CA ILE A 43 -17.92 21.55 -3.18
C ILE A 43 -17.65 22.84 -3.97
N LYS A 44 -17.98 23.99 -3.39
CA LYS A 44 -17.62 25.28 -3.98
C LYS A 44 -16.10 25.46 -3.99
N GLU A 45 -15.57 26.04 -5.06
CA GLU A 45 -14.13 26.31 -5.19
C GLU A 45 -13.59 27.20 -4.05
N GLU A 46 -14.40 28.13 -3.58
CA GLU A 46 -14.08 28.95 -2.40
C GLU A 46 -13.81 28.12 -1.15
N TYR A 47 -14.63 27.08 -0.90
CA TYR A 47 -14.41 26.18 0.22
C TYR A 47 -13.14 25.35 0.06
N ALA A 48 -12.84 24.90 -1.17
CA ALA A 48 -11.59 24.21 -1.46
C ALA A 48 -10.37 25.12 -1.19
N LYS A 49 -10.39 26.37 -1.63
CA LYS A 49 -9.34 27.37 -1.33
C LYS A 49 -9.15 27.59 0.16
N ASN A 50 -10.25 27.76 0.89
CA ASN A 50 -10.22 27.97 2.32
C ASN A 50 -9.60 26.77 3.07
N ILE A 51 -9.99 25.54 2.70
CA ILE A 51 -9.44 24.32 3.33
C ILE A 51 -7.93 24.23 3.05
N ILE A 52 -7.51 24.46 1.81
CA ILE A 52 -6.08 24.47 1.43
C ILE A 52 -5.32 25.47 2.28
N THR A 53 -5.80 26.71 2.37
CA THR A 53 -5.17 27.77 3.18
C THR A 53 -5.09 27.37 4.65
N LEU A 54 -6.17 26.86 5.22
CA LEU A 54 -6.19 26.42 6.62
C LEU A 54 -5.20 25.27 6.90
N LEU A 55 -5.07 24.33 5.97
CA LEU A 55 -4.10 23.24 6.09
C LEU A 55 -2.66 23.77 6.00
N ASP A 56 -2.41 24.71 5.09
CA ASP A 56 -1.08 25.35 4.89
C ASP A 56 -0.67 26.21 6.08
N ASP A 57 -1.64 26.83 6.77
CA ASP A 57 -1.44 27.54 8.03
C ASP A 57 -1.14 26.57 9.22
N GLY A 58 -1.09 25.27 8.98
CA GLY A 58 -0.76 24.25 9.99
C GLY A 58 -1.92 23.89 10.91
N ASN A 59 -3.15 24.24 10.56
CA ASN A 59 -4.31 23.84 11.36
C ASN A 59 -4.56 22.34 11.23
N THR A 60 -4.93 21.71 12.36
CA THR A 60 -5.29 20.29 12.36
C THR A 60 -6.69 20.04 11.78
N ILE A 61 -6.89 18.91 11.13
CA ILE A 61 -8.18 18.53 10.56
C ILE A 61 -9.33 18.61 11.58
N PRO A 62 -9.20 18.12 12.83
CA PRO A 62 -10.23 18.27 13.85
C PRO A 62 -10.53 19.73 14.21
N PHE A 63 -9.52 20.62 14.17
CA PHE A 63 -9.72 22.05 14.40
C PHE A 63 -10.52 22.67 13.27
N ILE A 64 -10.16 22.39 12.02
CA ILE A 64 -10.88 22.89 10.83
C ILE A 64 -12.35 22.43 10.89
N ALA A 65 -12.60 21.13 11.08
CA ALA A 65 -13.94 20.57 11.10
C ALA A 65 -14.84 21.15 12.20
N ARG A 66 -14.28 21.47 13.37
CA ARG A 66 -15.07 21.96 14.51
C ARG A 66 -15.25 23.46 14.54
N TYR A 67 -14.19 24.22 14.19
CA TYR A 67 -14.11 25.66 14.47
C TYR A 67 -14.10 26.55 13.22
N ARG A 68 -14.16 25.97 12.01
CA ARG A 68 -14.16 26.71 10.74
C ARG A 68 -15.25 26.27 9.78
N LYS A 69 -16.40 25.86 10.32
CA LYS A 69 -17.52 25.29 9.54
C LYS A 69 -18.00 26.20 8.41
N GLU A 70 -18.01 27.49 8.64
CA GLU A 70 -18.35 28.51 7.65
C GLU A 70 -17.39 28.55 6.46
N MET A 71 -16.12 28.18 6.66
CA MET A 71 -15.09 28.24 5.62
C MET A 71 -15.07 27.01 4.72
N HIS A 72 -15.65 25.89 5.15
CA HIS A 72 -15.62 24.63 4.38
C HIS A 72 -17.01 24.02 4.11
N GLY A 73 -18.09 24.81 4.32
CA GLY A 73 -19.44 24.36 3.98
C GLY A 73 -19.96 23.21 4.84
N SER A 74 -19.56 23.15 6.11
CA SER A 74 -19.97 22.13 7.09
C SER A 74 -19.57 20.68 6.72
N MET A 75 -18.46 20.50 5.98
CA MET A 75 -17.87 19.17 5.77
C MET A 75 -17.51 18.53 7.10
N ASP A 76 -17.68 17.22 7.21
CA ASP A 76 -17.24 16.48 8.39
C ASP A 76 -15.72 16.26 8.40
N ASP A 77 -15.20 15.78 9.52
CA ASP A 77 -13.76 15.57 9.70
C ASP A 77 -13.20 14.49 8.79
N GLN A 78 -14.01 13.51 8.40
CA GLN A 78 -13.62 12.45 7.47
C GLN A 78 -13.43 13.00 6.06
N LEU A 79 -14.37 13.79 5.58
CA LEU A 79 -14.32 14.38 4.24
C LEU A 79 -13.16 15.37 4.11
N ILE A 80 -12.88 16.17 5.17
CA ILE A 80 -11.71 17.06 5.20
C ILE A 80 -10.40 16.27 5.22
N ARG A 81 -10.37 15.09 5.86
CA ARG A 81 -9.21 14.21 5.82
C ARG A 81 -8.95 13.67 4.41
N GLU A 82 -9.99 13.14 3.76
CA GLU A 82 -9.90 12.64 2.38
C GLU A 82 -9.48 13.76 1.41
N PHE A 83 -9.95 14.98 1.65
CA PHE A 83 -9.52 16.17 0.90
C PHE A 83 -8.03 16.47 1.12
N ALA A 84 -7.56 16.45 2.36
CA ALA A 84 -6.15 16.69 2.69
C ALA A 84 -5.22 15.62 2.10
N GLU A 85 -5.60 14.34 2.18
CA GLU A 85 -4.86 13.22 1.56
C GLU A 85 -4.76 13.39 0.04
N LYS A 86 -5.86 13.81 -0.60
CA LYS A 86 -5.85 14.06 -2.04
C LYS A 86 -5.02 15.27 -2.44
N LEU A 87 -5.06 16.33 -1.65
CA LEU A 87 -4.20 17.52 -1.85
C LEU A 87 -2.71 17.13 -1.74
N GLU A 88 -2.34 16.35 -0.74
CA GLU A 88 -0.97 15.87 -0.57
C GLU A 88 -0.52 14.99 -1.75
N TYR A 89 -1.40 14.11 -2.22
CA TYR A 89 -1.14 13.31 -3.43
C TYR A 89 -0.88 14.19 -4.67
N LEU A 90 -1.72 15.21 -4.92
CA LEU A 90 -1.55 16.11 -6.07
C LEU A 90 -0.24 16.89 -5.97
N ARG A 91 0.08 17.40 -4.79
CA ARG A 91 1.36 18.10 -4.53
C ARG A 91 2.56 17.17 -4.73
N GLY A 92 2.45 15.94 -4.27
CA GLY A 92 3.47 14.91 -4.50
C GLY A 92 3.67 14.61 -5.98
N LEU A 93 2.58 14.55 -6.74
CA LEU A 93 2.61 14.33 -8.19
C LEU A 93 3.31 15.49 -8.92
N ASP A 94 2.97 16.74 -8.59
CA ASP A 94 3.58 17.91 -9.19
C ASP A 94 5.05 18.05 -8.84
N LYS A 95 5.40 17.84 -7.59
CA LYS A 95 6.80 17.79 -7.17
C LYS A 95 7.58 16.74 -7.98
N ARG A 96 7.01 15.55 -8.16
CA ARG A 96 7.65 14.49 -8.94
C ARG A 96 7.76 14.85 -10.41
N ARG A 97 6.75 15.53 -10.97
CA ARG A 97 6.77 16.05 -12.35
C ARG A 97 7.94 17.00 -12.55
N ASP A 98 8.14 17.95 -11.64
CA ASP A 98 9.22 18.93 -11.71
C ASP A 98 10.60 18.31 -11.50
N GLU A 99 10.72 17.32 -10.62
CA GLU A 99 11.94 16.53 -10.46
C GLU A 99 12.30 15.82 -11.76
N ILE A 100 11.33 15.15 -12.39
CA ILE A 100 11.54 14.43 -13.66
C ILE A 100 11.91 15.41 -14.78
N ARG A 101 11.21 16.56 -14.87
CA ARG A 101 11.53 17.61 -15.83
C ARG A 101 12.98 18.05 -15.70
N SER A 102 13.42 18.36 -14.49
CA SER A 102 14.79 18.77 -14.21
C SER A 102 15.82 17.68 -14.53
N LEU A 103 15.49 16.41 -14.26
CA LEU A 103 16.39 15.28 -14.56
C LEU A 103 16.55 15.01 -16.07
N ILE A 104 15.50 15.26 -16.87
CA ILE A 104 15.55 15.12 -18.34
C ILE A 104 16.27 16.33 -18.95
N ASP A 105 16.00 17.54 -18.42
CA ASP A 105 16.66 18.77 -18.86
C ASP A 105 18.18 18.74 -18.61
N ALA A 106 18.61 18.23 -17.46
CA ALA A 106 20.03 18.03 -17.16
C ALA A 106 20.76 17.08 -18.12
N GLN A 107 20.00 16.27 -18.90
CA GLN A 107 20.53 15.42 -19.96
C GLN A 107 20.45 16.08 -21.35
N GLU A 108 20.00 17.34 -21.43
CA GLU A 108 19.75 18.08 -22.68
C GLU A 108 18.77 17.36 -23.63
N LYS A 109 17.82 16.60 -23.06
CA LYS A 109 16.84 15.78 -23.80
C LYS A 109 15.39 16.26 -23.64
N LEU A 110 15.17 17.36 -22.93
CA LEU A 110 13.84 17.88 -22.69
C LEU A 110 13.32 18.58 -23.97
N THR A 111 12.28 18.01 -24.57
CA THR A 111 11.59 18.59 -25.73
C THR A 111 10.22 19.11 -25.34
N ASP A 112 9.61 19.96 -26.19
CA ASP A 112 8.23 20.47 -25.96
C ASP A 112 7.20 19.33 -25.89
N GLU A 113 7.42 18.26 -26.67
CA GLU A 113 6.55 17.08 -26.64
C GLU A 113 6.61 16.35 -25.29
N ILE A 114 7.82 16.21 -24.73
CA ILE A 114 8.01 15.59 -23.40
C ILE A 114 7.40 16.47 -22.31
N ASN A 115 7.62 17.79 -22.38
CA ASN A 115 6.99 18.74 -21.45
C ASN A 115 5.47 18.61 -21.47
N LEU A 116 4.87 18.60 -22.66
CA LEU A 116 3.43 18.43 -22.82
C LEU A 116 2.94 17.07 -22.30
N ALA A 117 3.72 16.00 -22.49
CA ALA A 117 3.38 14.67 -21.97
C ALA A 117 3.44 14.64 -20.43
N LEU A 118 4.46 15.28 -19.83
CA LEU A 118 4.58 15.41 -18.38
C LEU A 118 3.39 16.19 -17.78
N ASP A 119 2.99 17.30 -18.43
CA ASP A 119 1.86 18.12 -17.97
C ASP A 119 0.53 17.38 -18.04
N LYS A 120 0.34 16.52 -19.03
CA LYS A 120 -0.85 15.68 -19.20
C LYS A 120 -0.91 14.46 -18.32
N ALA A 121 0.21 14.06 -17.72
CA ALA A 121 0.26 12.86 -16.87
C ALA A 121 -0.57 13.07 -15.59
N ALA A 122 -1.58 12.23 -15.40
CA ALA A 122 -2.52 12.30 -14.29
C ALA A 122 -2.14 11.41 -13.10
N THR A 123 -1.18 10.50 -13.27
CA THR A 123 -0.75 9.55 -12.24
C THR A 123 0.76 9.45 -12.15
N LEU A 124 1.25 9.01 -10.99
CA LEU A 124 2.66 8.76 -10.76
C LEU A 124 3.23 7.72 -11.75
N SER A 125 2.45 6.67 -12.04
CA SER A 125 2.85 5.64 -13.00
C SER A 125 3.06 6.20 -14.40
N GLU A 126 2.21 7.15 -14.85
CA GLU A 126 2.37 7.82 -16.14
C GLU A 126 3.64 8.69 -16.16
N LEU A 127 3.93 9.43 -15.10
CA LEU A 127 5.16 10.21 -14.96
C LEU A 127 6.41 9.31 -15.01
N GLU A 128 6.40 8.21 -14.28
CA GLU A 128 7.52 7.26 -14.26
C GLU A 128 7.72 6.56 -15.62
N ASP A 129 6.65 6.28 -16.35
CA ASP A 129 6.74 5.72 -17.69
C ASP A 129 7.37 6.72 -18.69
N ILE A 130 7.05 8.02 -18.61
CA ILE A 130 7.69 9.08 -19.42
C ILE A 130 9.17 9.21 -19.07
N TYR A 131 9.52 9.14 -17.78
CA TYR A 131 10.91 9.23 -17.31
C TYR A 131 11.75 8.00 -17.62
N ARG A 132 11.14 6.84 -17.83
CA ARG A 132 11.81 5.55 -17.94
C ARG A 132 12.96 5.49 -18.98
N PRO A 133 12.85 6.05 -20.20
CA PRO A 133 13.95 6.09 -21.18
C PRO A 133 15.16 6.89 -20.70
N TYR A 134 14.95 7.87 -19.80
CA TYR A 134 15.97 8.82 -19.32
C TYR A 134 16.59 8.40 -17.98
N ARG A 135 16.00 7.37 -17.33
CA ARG A 135 16.50 6.86 -16.06
C ARG A 135 17.86 6.20 -16.22
N PRO A 136 18.86 6.51 -15.36
CA PRO A 136 20.12 5.80 -15.35
C PRO A 136 19.88 4.29 -15.19
N LYS A 137 20.28 3.53 -16.20
CA LYS A 137 20.12 2.07 -16.20
C LYS A 137 21.43 1.40 -15.81
N ARG A 138 21.34 0.28 -15.10
CA ARG A 138 22.46 -0.63 -14.95
C ARG A 138 22.75 -1.28 -16.31
N LYS A 139 23.92 -1.94 -16.46
CA LYS A 139 24.30 -2.65 -17.68
C LYS A 139 23.20 -3.63 -18.10
N THR A 140 22.51 -3.34 -19.22
CA THR A 140 21.42 -4.14 -19.80
C THR A 140 21.92 -4.84 -21.05
N ARG A 141 21.16 -5.85 -21.57
CA ARG A 141 21.47 -6.47 -22.86
C ARG A 141 21.50 -5.43 -23.96
N ALA A 142 20.55 -4.51 -23.98
CA ALA A 142 20.52 -3.42 -24.98
C ALA A 142 21.68 -2.46 -24.83
N SER A 143 22.11 -2.09 -23.62
CA SER A 143 23.28 -1.22 -23.43
C SER A 143 24.58 -1.91 -23.93
N ILE A 144 24.71 -3.22 -23.66
CA ILE A 144 25.85 -4.01 -24.19
C ILE A 144 25.80 -4.05 -25.72
N ALA A 145 24.62 -4.25 -26.32
CA ALA A 145 24.48 -4.25 -27.77
C ALA A 145 24.79 -2.86 -28.39
N LYS A 146 24.44 -1.78 -27.72
CA LYS A 146 24.81 -0.41 -28.11
C LYS A 146 26.34 -0.17 -28.04
N GLU A 147 26.98 -0.63 -26.96
CA GLU A 147 28.43 -0.60 -26.80
C GLU A 147 29.14 -1.37 -27.93
N LYS A 148 28.54 -2.45 -28.44
CA LYS A 148 29.02 -3.20 -29.60
C LYS A 148 28.78 -2.50 -30.95
N GLY A 149 28.04 -1.37 -30.95
CA GLY A 149 27.78 -0.58 -32.17
C GLY A 149 26.57 -1.05 -33.00
N LEU A 150 25.65 -1.83 -32.41
CA LEU A 150 24.52 -2.42 -33.13
C LEU A 150 23.27 -1.51 -33.20
N GLU A 151 23.34 -0.28 -32.66
CA GLU A 151 22.20 0.65 -32.67
C GLU A 151 21.77 1.09 -34.08
N PRO A 152 22.67 1.34 -35.05
CA PRO A 152 22.24 1.66 -36.39
C PRO A 152 21.50 0.50 -37.08
N LEU A 153 21.94 -0.75 -36.90
CA LEU A 153 21.22 -1.93 -37.42
C LEU A 153 19.80 -2.03 -36.84
N ALA A 154 19.64 -1.83 -35.51
CA ALA A 154 18.33 -1.81 -34.88
C ALA A 154 17.41 -0.71 -35.44
N ASN A 155 17.96 0.48 -35.69
CA ASN A 155 17.23 1.58 -36.30
C ASN A 155 16.78 1.30 -37.72
N ASP A 156 17.65 0.67 -38.56
CA ASP A 156 17.32 0.32 -39.94
C ASP A 156 16.24 -0.78 -39.98
N ILE A 157 16.30 -1.77 -39.09
CA ILE A 157 15.22 -2.76 -38.92
C ILE A 157 13.90 -2.08 -38.57
N LEU A 158 13.90 -1.10 -37.66
CA LEU A 158 12.73 -0.36 -37.26
C LEU A 158 12.09 0.51 -38.34
N LYS A 159 12.88 1.01 -39.30
CA LYS A 159 12.37 1.77 -40.46
C LYS A 159 11.51 0.90 -41.39
N GLN A 160 11.75 -0.41 -41.39
CA GLN A 160 11.01 -1.38 -42.22
C GLN A 160 10.98 -0.98 -43.71
N GLU A 161 12.08 -0.50 -44.25
CA GLU A 161 12.18 -0.05 -45.65
C GLU A 161 12.02 -1.24 -46.62
N LYS A 162 11.27 -1.00 -47.70
CA LYS A 162 11.08 -2.04 -48.71
C LYS A 162 12.43 -2.45 -49.35
N GLY A 163 12.67 -3.76 -49.40
CA GLY A 163 13.90 -4.31 -49.99
C GLY A 163 15.10 -4.33 -49.05
N PHE A 164 15.00 -3.78 -47.85
CA PHE A 164 16.06 -3.92 -46.85
C PHE A 164 16.10 -5.37 -46.33
N ASP A 165 17.29 -5.96 -46.36
CA ASP A 165 17.56 -7.32 -45.88
C ASP A 165 18.39 -7.24 -44.59
N PRO A 166 17.79 -7.46 -43.41
CA PRO A 166 18.50 -7.37 -42.15
C PRO A 166 19.70 -8.31 -42.05
N SER A 167 19.59 -9.53 -42.62
CA SER A 167 20.69 -10.50 -42.56
C SER A 167 21.89 -10.10 -43.37
N LYS A 168 21.67 -9.47 -44.53
CA LYS A 168 22.76 -8.94 -45.35
C LYS A 168 23.43 -7.73 -44.69
N SER A 169 22.62 -6.82 -44.13
CA SER A 169 23.15 -5.66 -43.43
C SER A 169 23.92 -6.05 -42.17
N ALA A 170 23.49 -7.11 -41.45
CA ALA A 170 24.12 -7.58 -40.24
C ALA A 170 25.57 -8.06 -40.44
N VAL A 171 25.95 -8.47 -41.68
CA VAL A 171 27.33 -8.88 -42.01
C VAL A 171 28.32 -7.75 -41.74
N ASP A 172 27.95 -6.49 -42.01
CA ASP A 172 28.80 -5.32 -41.82
C ASP A 172 29.07 -5.00 -40.33
N TYR A 173 28.33 -5.62 -39.42
CA TYR A 173 28.45 -5.43 -37.97
C TYR A 173 29.18 -6.57 -37.25
N ILE A 174 29.72 -7.55 -38.01
CA ILE A 174 30.53 -8.63 -37.43
C ILE A 174 31.87 -8.05 -36.98
N ASP A 175 32.17 -8.16 -35.69
CA ASP A 175 33.39 -7.63 -35.07
C ASP A 175 33.74 -8.52 -33.86
N GLU A 176 34.73 -9.40 -34.07
CA GLU A 176 35.17 -10.35 -33.04
C GLU A 176 35.74 -9.63 -31.80
N GLU A 177 36.41 -8.46 -31.99
CA GLU A 177 36.96 -7.69 -30.88
C GLU A 177 35.88 -7.12 -29.98
N LYS A 178 34.72 -6.79 -30.55
CA LYS A 178 33.53 -6.37 -29.81
C LYS A 178 32.62 -7.53 -29.37
N GLY A 179 33.01 -8.75 -29.74
CA GLY A 179 32.24 -9.95 -29.38
C GLY A 179 30.91 -10.07 -30.15
N VAL A 180 30.94 -9.70 -31.46
CA VAL A 180 29.90 -10.00 -32.45
C VAL A 180 30.50 -10.96 -33.44
N THR A 181 30.22 -12.25 -33.28
CA THR A 181 30.93 -13.31 -34.02
C THR A 181 30.14 -13.81 -35.23
N SER A 182 28.84 -13.53 -35.29
CA SER A 182 27.97 -14.00 -36.36
C SER A 182 26.87 -12.98 -36.71
N VAL A 183 26.18 -13.21 -37.84
CA VAL A 183 25.00 -12.47 -38.26
C VAL A 183 23.90 -12.59 -37.23
N GLU A 184 23.74 -13.77 -36.65
CA GLU A 184 22.75 -14.06 -35.59
C GLU A 184 23.04 -13.24 -34.35
N ASP A 185 24.30 -13.11 -33.93
CA ASP A 185 24.70 -12.28 -32.79
C ASP A 185 24.36 -10.79 -33.02
N ALA A 186 24.60 -10.29 -34.25
CA ALA A 186 24.30 -8.92 -34.63
C ALA A 186 22.77 -8.66 -34.60
N ILE A 187 21.98 -9.57 -35.18
CA ILE A 187 20.53 -9.48 -35.19
C ILE A 187 19.98 -9.59 -33.74
N GLN A 188 20.48 -10.53 -32.91
CA GLN A 188 20.09 -10.66 -31.53
C GLN A 188 20.36 -9.39 -30.72
N GLY A 189 21.52 -8.77 -30.91
CA GLY A 189 21.82 -7.50 -30.27
C GLY A 189 20.91 -6.36 -30.74
N ALA A 190 20.58 -6.30 -32.02
CA ALA A 190 19.59 -5.35 -32.53
C ALA A 190 18.18 -5.60 -31.93
N MET A 191 17.78 -6.86 -31.80
CA MET A 191 16.52 -7.24 -31.14
C MET A 191 16.49 -6.83 -29.65
N ASP A 192 17.59 -6.97 -28.92
CA ASP A 192 17.67 -6.54 -27.51
C ASP A 192 17.52 -5.01 -27.40
N ILE A 193 18.06 -4.23 -28.36
CA ILE A 193 17.87 -2.78 -28.42
C ILE A 193 16.40 -2.44 -28.71
N ILE A 194 15.78 -3.10 -29.70
CA ILE A 194 14.38 -2.91 -30.07
C ILE A 194 13.47 -3.28 -28.86
N ALA A 195 13.75 -4.40 -28.19
CA ALA A 195 12.98 -4.84 -27.03
C ALA A 195 13.02 -3.81 -25.89
N GLU A 196 14.16 -3.20 -25.61
CA GLU A 196 14.28 -2.14 -24.62
C GLU A 196 13.48 -0.89 -25.03
N LEU A 197 13.57 -0.47 -26.29
CA LEU A 197 12.85 0.67 -26.84
C LEU A 197 11.32 0.46 -26.73
N VAL A 198 10.82 -0.72 -27.05
CA VAL A 198 9.40 -1.09 -26.88
C VAL A 198 9.00 -1.07 -25.41
N SER A 199 9.85 -1.60 -24.54
CA SER A 199 9.62 -1.63 -23.09
C SER A 199 9.58 -0.24 -22.45
N ASP A 200 10.30 0.72 -23.01
CA ASP A 200 10.38 2.09 -22.52
C ASP A 200 9.31 3.02 -23.11
N ASN A 201 8.51 2.53 -24.04
CA ASN A 201 7.46 3.31 -24.67
C ASN A 201 6.28 3.50 -23.69
N ALA A 202 6.05 4.74 -23.24
CA ALA A 202 5.03 5.10 -22.26
C ALA A 202 3.60 4.74 -22.73
N GLU A 203 3.27 4.95 -24.02
CA GLU A 203 1.96 4.64 -24.59
C GLU A 203 1.69 3.14 -24.63
N ILE A 204 2.69 2.33 -25.00
CA ILE A 204 2.60 0.87 -24.95
C ILE A 204 2.36 0.42 -23.53
N ARG A 205 3.13 0.91 -22.56
CA ARG A 205 2.99 0.55 -21.14
C ARG A 205 1.61 0.93 -20.62
N LYS A 206 1.14 2.13 -20.89
CA LYS A 206 -0.20 2.60 -20.50
C LYS A 206 -1.29 1.67 -21.06
N ARG A 207 -1.21 1.29 -22.33
CA ARG A 207 -2.17 0.36 -22.94
C ARG A 207 -2.14 -1.02 -22.30
N ILE A 208 -0.95 -1.57 -22.05
CA ILE A 208 -0.81 -2.90 -21.42
C ILE A 208 -1.32 -2.86 -19.97
N ARG A 209 -1.01 -1.82 -19.20
CA ARG A 209 -1.55 -1.60 -17.84
C ARG A 209 -3.08 -1.59 -17.85
N ASN A 210 -3.68 -0.82 -18.74
CA ASN A 210 -5.13 -0.76 -18.87
C ASN A 210 -5.74 -2.11 -19.27
N LEU A 211 -5.10 -2.86 -20.17
CA LEU A 211 -5.55 -4.20 -20.54
C LEU A 211 -5.43 -5.18 -19.37
N THR A 212 -4.36 -5.11 -18.59
CA THR A 212 -4.15 -5.95 -17.40
C THR A 212 -5.16 -5.64 -16.32
N ASN A 213 -5.41 -4.37 -16.01
CA ASN A 213 -6.44 -3.95 -15.06
C ASN A 213 -7.84 -4.38 -15.51
N ALA A 214 -8.10 -4.34 -16.84
CA ALA A 214 -9.39 -4.67 -17.40
C ALA A 214 -9.70 -6.17 -17.45
N ASN A 215 -8.70 -6.99 -17.77
CA ASN A 215 -8.89 -8.41 -18.11
C ASN A 215 -8.02 -9.35 -17.27
N GLY A 216 -7.17 -8.81 -16.40
CA GLY A 216 -6.30 -9.59 -15.53
C GLY A 216 -7.09 -10.44 -14.54
N VAL A 217 -6.55 -11.61 -14.24
CA VAL A 217 -7.07 -12.56 -13.26
C VAL A 217 -5.97 -12.78 -12.22
N LEU A 218 -6.27 -12.50 -10.97
CA LEU A 218 -5.40 -12.89 -9.88
C LEU A 218 -5.52 -14.41 -9.72
N VAL A 219 -4.38 -15.08 -9.76
CA VAL A 219 -4.24 -16.52 -9.62
C VAL A 219 -3.40 -16.82 -8.39
N SER A 220 -3.88 -17.72 -7.56
CA SER A 220 -3.15 -18.23 -6.40
C SER A 220 -3.10 -19.75 -6.47
N VAL A 221 -1.91 -20.31 -6.32
CA VAL A 221 -1.68 -21.76 -6.29
C VAL A 221 -0.88 -22.14 -5.05
N ALA A 222 -1.10 -23.34 -4.54
CA ALA A 222 -0.30 -23.87 -3.43
C ALA A 222 1.16 -24.02 -3.85
N THR A 223 2.09 -23.75 -2.93
CA THR A 223 3.49 -24.15 -3.09
C THR A 223 3.67 -25.65 -2.82
N ASP A 224 2.81 -26.20 -1.96
CA ASP A 224 2.74 -27.63 -1.62
C ASP A 224 1.27 -27.94 -1.26
N GLU A 225 0.60 -28.74 -2.09
CA GLU A 225 -0.82 -29.09 -1.93
C GLU A 225 -1.10 -30.01 -0.72
N GLU A 226 -0.10 -30.77 -0.29
CA GLU A 226 -0.24 -31.71 0.84
C GLU A 226 -0.16 -30.99 2.20
N LYS A 227 0.40 -29.78 2.21
CA LYS A 227 0.59 -29.00 3.44
C LYS A 227 -0.71 -28.36 3.89
N ASP A 228 -1.23 -28.76 5.04
CA ASP A 228 -2.42 -28.14 5.62
C ASP A 228 -2.15 -26.72 6.12
N SER A 229 -3.05 -25.79 5.80
CA SER A 229 -2.96 -24.38 6.25
C SER A 229 -4.31 -23.69 6.25
N VAL A 230 -4.38 -22.54 6.91
CA VAL A 230 -5.55 -21.65 6.88
C VAL A 230 -5.82 -21.05 5.48
N TYR A 231 -4.89 -21.23 4.55
CA TYR A 231 -4.99 -20.71 3.17
C TYR A 231 -5.52 -21.74 2.18
N LYS A 232 -6.01 -22.89 2.61
CA LYS A 232 -6.46 -24.00 1.75
C LYS A 232 -7.49 -23.56 0.69
N ASN A 233 -8.35 -22.60 1.01
CA ASN A 233 -9.32 -22.05 0.07
C ASN A 233 -8.68 -21.25 -1.10
N TYR A 234 -7.40 -20.96 -1.03
CA TYR A 234 -6.63 -20.25 -2.04
C TYR A 234 -5.59 -21.11 -2.76
N TYR A 235 -5.58 -22.42 -2.58
CA TYR A 235 -4.62 -23.35 -3.20
C TYR A 235 -4.82 -23.50 -4.71
N ASP A 236 -6.05 -23.37 -5.20
CA ASP A 236 -6.38 -23.22 -6.61
C ASP A 236 -7.48 -22.14 -6.71
N TYR A 237 -7.05 -20.88 -6.74
CA TYR A 237 -7.95 -19.76 -6.67
C TYR A 237 -7.73 -18.79 -7.83
N LYS A 238 -8.82 -18.37 -8.48
CA LYS A 238 -8.80 -17.43 -9.60
C LYS A 238 -9.94 -16.43 -9.48
N GLU A 239 -9.61 -15.13 -9.51
CA GLU A 239 -10.62 -14.07 -9.50
C GLU A 239 -10.18 -12.90 -10.37
N PRO A 240 -11.10 -12.30 -11.18
CA PRO A 240 -10.78 -11.11 -11.97
C PRO A 240 -10.30 -9.94 -11.08
N VAL A 241 -9.20 -9.29 -11.47
CA VAL A 241 -8.61 -8.13 -10.79
C VAL A 241 -9.65 -7.05 -10.46
N LYS A 242 -10.57 -6.78 -11.39
CA LYS A 242 -11.66 -5.79 -11.19
C LYS A 242 -12.66 -6.12 -10.09
N LYS A 243 -12.79 -7.40 -9.72
CA LYS A 243 -13.87 -7.87 -8.84
C LYS A 243 -13.38 -8.36 -7.50
N ILE A 244 -12.07 -8.61 -7.38
CA ILE A 244 -11.51 -9.20 -6.17
C ILE A 244 -11.74 -8.31 -4.96
N ALA A 245 -12.26 -8.91 -3.90
CA ALA A 245 -12.47 -8.21 -2.64
C ALA A 245 -11.14 -8.00 -1.89
N GLY A 246 -10.95 -6.83 -1.27
CA GLY A 246 -9.69 -6.45 -0.61
C GLY A 246 -9.24 -7.46 0.46
N HIS A 247 -10.15 -8.03 1.25
CA HIS A 247 -9.79 -9.04 2.26
C HIS A 247 -9.18 -10.31 1.65
N ARG A 248 -9.56 -10.67 0.41
CA ARG A 248 -8.97 -11.81 -0.31
C ARG A 248 -7.57 -11.48 -0.83
N VAL A 249 -7.37 -10.25 -1.34
CA VAL A 249 -6.03 -9.76 -1.72
C VAL A 249 -5.09 -9.84 -0.52
N LEU A 250 -5.50 -9.34 0.65
CA LEU A 250 -4.68 -9.40 1.86
C LEU A 250 -4.42 -10.83 2.33
N ALA A 251 -5.42 -11.72 2.20
CA ALA A 251 -5.28 -13.14 2.57
C ALA A 251 -4.26 -13.87 1.68
N VAL A 252 -4.35 -13.72 0.35
CA VAL A 252 -3.41 -14.38 -0.57
C VAL A 252 -1.99 -13.80 -0.44
N ASN A 253 -1.84 -12.49 -0.24
CA ASN A 253 -0.55 -11.87 0.00
C ASN A 253 0.10 -12.37 1.30
N ARG A 254 -0.70 -12.58 2.33
CA ARG A 254 -0.22 -13.16 3.59
C ARG A 254 0.20 -14.61 3.39
N GLY A 255 -0.60 -15.43 2.70
CA GLY A 255 -0.26 -16.81 2.39
C GLY A 255 1.01 -16.94 1.54
N GLU A 256 1.24 -16.01 0.60
CA GLU A 256 2.49 -15.93 -0.18
C GLU A 256 3.68 -15.55 0.71
N LYS A 257 3.53 -14.55 1.58
CA LYS A 257 4.59 -14.14 2.53
C LYS A 257 4.97 -15.26 3.50
N GLU A 258 4.00 -16.07 3.92
CA GLU A 258 4.21 -17.22 4.80
C GLU A 258 4.68 -18.48 4.04
N GLY A 259 4.83 -18.41 2.71
CA GLY A 259 5.37 -19.47 1.86
C GLY A 259 4.41 -20.61 1.53
N PHE A 260 3.10 -20.43 1.75
CA PHE A 260 2.07 -21.43 1.41
C PHE A 260 1.54 -21.26 -0.01
N LEU A 261 1.55 -20.04 -0.54
CA LEU A 261 0.96 -19.69 -1.83
C LEU A 261 2.01 -19.08 -2.76
N LYS A 262 1.78 -19.26 -4.06
CA LYS A 262 2.39 -18.49 -5.14
C LYS A 262 1.30 -17.73 -5.84
N VAL A 263 1.45 -16.39 -5.91
CA VAL A 263 0.40 -15.50 -6.41
C VAL A 263 0.90 -14.74 -7.64
N SER A 264 0.09 -14.68 -8.68
CA SER A 264 0.36 -13.96 -9.92
C SER A 264 -0.91 -13.28 -10.46
N VAL A 265 -0.72 -12.31 -11.35
CA VAL A 265 -1.82 -11.76 -12.15
C VAL A 265 -1.64 -12.21 -13.58
N GLU A 266 -2.50 -13.07 -14.07
CA GLU A 266 -2.45 -13.61 -15.42
C GLU A 266 -3.35 -12.84 -16.37
N THR A 267 -2.91 -12.69 -17.63
CA THR A 267 -3.70 -12.11 -18.73
C THR A 267 -3.55 -12.96 -19.98
N ASP A 268 -4.57 -12.98 -20.83
CA ASP A 268 -4.41 -13.53 -22.18
C ASP A 268 -3.39 -12.70 -22.96
N SER A 269 -2.20 -13.26 -23.15
CA SER A 269 -1.06 -12.59 -23.79
C SER A 269 -1.34 -12.15 -25.23
N LYS A 270 -2.33 -12.73 -25.91
CA LYS A 270 -2.67 -12.40 -27.31
C LYS A 270 -3.11 -10.94 -27.47
N LYS A 271 -3.91 -10.43 -26.57
CA LYS A 271 -4.41 -9.04 -26.64
C LYS A 271 -3.29 -8.00 -26.44
N PRO A 272 -2.48 -8.09 -25.37
CA PRO A 272 -1.31 -7.24 -25.18
C PRO A 272 -0.35 -7.28 -26.37
N LEU A 273 0.06 -8.47 -26.81
CA LEU A 273 1.01 -8.63 -27.93
C LEU A 273 0.44 -8.03 -29.22
N ASN A 274 -0.81 -8.28 -29.57
CA ASN A 274 -1.45 -7.66 -30.74
C ASN A 274 -1.48 -6.13 -30.65
N SER A 275 -1.63 -5.57 -29.46
CA SER A 275 -1.55 -4.11 -29.27
C SER A 275 -0.15 -3.57 -29.51
N ILE A 276 0.88 -4.30 -29.07
CA ILE A 276 2.28 -3.93 -29.33
C ILE A 276 2.60 -4.05 -30.82
N PHE A 277 2.23 -5.17 -31.47
CA PHE A 277 2.48 -5.38 -32.89
C PHE A 277 1.85 -4.29 -33.77
N ARG A 278 0.60 -3.89 -33.48
CA ARG A 278 -0.04 -2.78 -34.19
C ARG A 278 0.66 -1.43 -34.02
N ALA A 279 1.37 -1.23 -32.93
CA ALA A 279 2.13 0.00 -32.70
C ALA A 279 3.49 0.00 -33.39
N MET A 280 4.11 -1.19 -33.58
CA MET A 280 5.51 -1.31 -34.01
C MET A 280 5.67 -1.83 -35.45
N ILE A 281 4.71 -2.56 -35.96
CA ILE A 281 4.81 -3.22 -37.29
C ILE A 281 3.99 -2.45 -38.31
N THR A 282 4.62 -2.18 -39.47
CA THR A 282 4.00 -1.45 -40.59
C THR A 282 3.67 -2.34 -41.81
N ASP A 283 4.02 -3.64 -41.75
CA ASP A 283 3.86 -4.64 -42.82
C ASP A 283 4.46 -4.26 -44.18
N LYS A 284 5.41 -3.33 -44.19
CA LYS A 284 6.09 -2.91 -45.44
C LYS A 284 7.23 -3.84 -45.85
N ASN A 285 7.81 -4.55 -44.88
CA ASN A 285 8.93 -5.47 -45.05
C ASN A 285 8.77 -6.66 -44.14
N GLN A 286 8.51 -7.83 -44.68
CA GLN A 286 8.22 -9.05 -43.92
C GLN A 286 9.43 -9.47 -43.07
N LEU A 287 10.66 -9.40 -43.60
CA LEU A 287 11.87 -9.81 -42.87
C LEU A 287 12.09 -8.95 -41.63
N CYS A 288 11.91 -7.64 -41.73
CA CYS A 288 11.98 -6.73 -40.58
C CYS A 288 10.80 -6.97 -39.62
N SER A 289 9.59 -7.19 -40.15
CA SER A 289 8.40 -7.42 -39.33
C SER A 289 8.53 -8.66 -38.44
N ASP A 290 9.15 -9.73 -38.96
CA ASP A 290 9.36 -10.96 -38.18
C ASP A 290 10.34 -10.74 -37.03
N ILE A 291 11.47 -10.06 -37.28
CA ILE A 291 12.46 -9.69 -36.25
C ILE A 291 11.81 -8.77 -35.21
N ILE A 292 11.07 -7.76 -35.62
CA ILE A 292 10.38 -6.85 -34.71
C ILE A 292 9.33 -7.61 -33.87
N ARG A 293 8.63 -8.58 -34.46
CA ARG A 293 7.65 -9.41 -33.73
C ARG A 293 8.29 -10.22 -32.62
N GLU A 294 9.45 -10.82 -32.87
CA GLU A 294 10.22 -11.54 -31.86
C GLU A 294 10.74 -10.61 -30.78
N ALA A 295 11.31 -9.46 -31.15
CA ALA A 295 11.76 -8.45 -30.21
C ALA A 295 10.63 -7.90 -29.32
N CYS A 296 9.45 -7.65 -29.90
CA CYS A 296 8.24 -7.24 -29.15
C CYS A 296 7.74 -8.32 -28.19
N THR A 297 7.84 -9.59 -28.60
CA THR A 297 7.45 -10.72 -27.75
C THR A 297 8.37 -10.84 -26.54
N ASP A 298 9.69 -10.74 -26.76
CA ASP A 298 10.68 -10.71 -25.68
C ASP A 298 10.48 -9.49 -24.76
N ALA A 299 10.27 -8.30 -25.35
CA ALA A 299 9.98 -7.08 -24.58
C ALA A 299 8.77 -7.27 -23.67
N TYR A 300 7.69 -7.85 -24.19
CA TYR A 300 6.48 -8.11 -23.40
C TYR A 300 6.74 -9.10 -22.28
N GLN A 301 7.30 -10.26 -22.58
CA GLN A 301 7.45 -11.35 -21.62
C GLN A 301 8.50 -11.05 -20.54
N ARG A 302 9.62 -10.46 -20.91
CA ARG A 302 10.76 -10.25 -20.03
C ARG A 302 10.76 -8.91 -19.31
N LEU A 303 10.27 -7.83 -19.96
CA LEU A 303 10.44 -6.46 -19.46
C LEU A 303 9.12 -5.80 -19.04
N ILE A 304 8.08 -5.90 -19.87
CA ILE A 304 6.82 -5.17 -19.66
C ILE A 304 5.92 -5.91 -18.67
N TYR A 305 5.57 -7.15 -18.98
CA TYR A 305 4.60 -7.92 -18.21
C TYR A 305 4.99 -8.09 -16.72
N PRO A 306 6.23 -8.50 -16.36
CA PRO A 306 6.59 -8.66 -14.95
C PRO A 306 6.61 -7.33 -14.18
N SER A 307 6.84 -6.22 -14.88
CA SER A 307 6.80 -4.88 -14.28
C SER A 307 5.37 -4.43 -14.01
N ILE A 308 4.47 -4.59 -14.99
CA ILE A 308 3.06 -4.21 -14.88
C ILE A 308 2.30 -5.14 -13.93
N GLU A 309 2.60 -6.44 -13.93
CA GLU A 309 2.05 -7.38 -12.96
C GLU A 309 2.33 -6.92 -11.52
N ARG A 310 3.58 -6.59 -11.21
CA ARG A 310 3.99 -6.05 -9.91
C ARG A 310 3.25 -4.77 -9.55
N GLU A 311 3.13 -3.87 -10.50
CA GLU A 311 2.40 -2.61 -10.34
C GLU A 311 0.94 -2.87 -9.99
N VAL A 312 0.24 -3.69 -10.76
CA VAL A 312 -1.17 -4.06 -10.52
C VAL A 312 -1.34 -4.76 -9.16
N ARG A 313 -0.42 -5.64 -8.77
CA ARG A 313 -0.46 -6.29 -7.44
C ARG A 313 -0.25 -5.30 -6.31
N ASN A 314 0.65 -4.33 -6.47
CA ASN A 314 0.85 -3.27 -5.49
C ASN A 314 -0.40 -2.40 -5.35
N ASP A 315 -0.98 -1.95 -6.45
CA ASP A 315 -2.20 -1.14 -6.46
C ASP A 315 -3.38 -1.87 -5.77
N LEU A 316 -3.53 -3.17 -6.03
CA LEU A 316 -4.53 -4.01 -5.35
C LEU A 316 -4.26 -4.10 -3.85
N THR A 317 -3.01 -4.25 -3.46
CA THR A 317 -2.59 -4.36 -2.05
C THR A 317 -2.84 -3.04 -1.31
N ASP A 318 -2.44 -1.92 -1.89
CA ASP A 318 -2.57 -0.59 -1.30
C ASP A 318 -4.06 -0.25 -1.11
N THR A 319 -4.87 -0.46 -2.17
CA THR A 319 -6.33 -0.27 -2.09
C THR A 319 -6.98 -1.16 -1.04
N ALA A 320 -6.56 -2.43 -0.95
CA ALA A 320 -7.08 -3.37 0.03
C ALA A 320 -6.69 -2.98 1.46
N ALA A 321 -5.45 -2.54 1.67
CA ALA A 321 -4.95 -2.08 2.97
C ALA A 321 -5.66 -0.82 3.45
N GLU A 322 -5.84 0.18 2.59
CA GLU A 322 -6.59 1.39 2.92
C GLU A 322 -8.04 1.09 3.35
N ASN A 323 -8.73 0.24 2.57
CA ASN A 323 -10.09 -0.17 2.91
C ASN A 323 -10.15 -0.95 4.23
N ALA A 324 -9.20 -1.84 4.48
CA ALA A 324 -9.12 -2.57 5.74
C ALA A 324 -8.87 -1.64 6.94
N MET A 325 -7.99 -0.63 6.78
CA MET A 325 -7.75 0.39 7.81
C MET A 325 -9.01 1.22 8.11
N LYS A 326 -9.78 1.60 7.09
CA LYS A 326 -11.06 2.31 7.27
C LYS A 326 -12.06 1.48 8.08
N VAL A 327 -12.22 0.20 7.75
CA VAL A 327 -13.09 -0.73 8.49
C VAL A 327 -12.61 -0.91 9.93
N PHE A 328 -11.30 -1.07 10.12
CA PHE A 328 -10.71 -1.18 11.45
C PHE A 328 -10.96 0.08 12.29
N ALA A 329 -10.78 1.26 11.71
CA ALA A 329 -11.02 2.54 12.39
C ALA A 329 -12.48 2.69 12.87
N VAL A 330 -13.45 2.29 12.03
CA VAL A 330 -14.88 2.30 12.40
C VAL A 330 -15.15 1.36 13.56
N ASN A 331 -14.64 0.13 13.50
CA ASN A 331 -14.81 -0.85 14.57
C ASN A 331 -14.14 -0.41 15.88
N LEU A 332 -12.93 0.13 15.78
CA LEU A 332 -12.20 0.68 16.92
C LEU A 332 -12.96 1.85 17.57
N LYS A 333 -13.49 2.77 16.75
CA LYS A 333 -14.30 3.89 17.24
C LYS A 333 -15.52 3.39 18.03
N GLN A 334 -16.24 2.40 17.51
CA GLN A 334 -17.39 1.81 18.21
C GLN A 334 -16.99 1.19 19.54
N LEU A 335 -15.86 0.49 19.58
CA LEU A 335 -15.32 -0.13 20.78
C LEU A 335 -14.95 0.92 21.84
N LEU A 336 -14.24 1.97 21.43
CA LEU A 336 -13.79 3.06 22.31
C LEU A 336 -14.95 3.94 22.81
N MET A 337 -16.02 4.05 22.03
CA MET A 337 -17.19 4.86 22.37
C MET A 337 -18.25 4.08 23.15
N GLN A 338 -17.99 2.85 23.57
CA GLN A 338 -18.91 2.12 24.45
C GLN A 338 -19.10 2.90 25.76
N PRO A 339 -20.35 3.07 26.22
CA PRO A 339 -20.60 3.80 27.44
C PRO A 339 -19.96 3.10 28.64
N PRO A 340 -19.32 3.83 29.57
CA PRO A 340 -18.74 3.24 30.75
C PRO A 340 -19.85 2.69 31.68
N VAL A 341 -19.54 1.65 32.40
CA VAL A 341 -20.42 1.15 33.46
C VAL A 341 -20.47 2.19 34.59
N LYS A 342 -21.63 2.84 34.74
CA LYS A 342 -21.77 3.95 35.67
C LYS A 342 -21.97 3.46 37.14
N GLY A 343 -21.38 4.20 38.07
CA GLY A 343 -21.62 4.03 39.49
C GLY A 343 -21.06 2.72 40.08
N LYS A 344 -20.10 2.08 39.39
CA LYS A 344 -19.51 0.81 39.80
C LYS A 344 -18.03 0.94 40.07
N THR A 345 -17.54 0.22 41.09
CA THR A 345 -16.11 0.00 41.32
C THR A 345 -15.66 -1.21 40.48
N VAL A 346 -14.69 -1.03 39.65
CA VAL A 346 -14.21 -2.06 38.70
C VAL A 346 -12.81 -2.49 39.06
N LEU A 347 -12.58 -3.79 39.09
CA LEU A 347 -11.23 -4.39 39.11
C LEU A 347 -10.89 -4.90 37.75
N ALA A 348 -9.89 -4.31 37.11
CA ALA A 348 -9.44 -4.67 35.79
C ALA A 348 -8.26 -5.65 35.85
N LEU A 349 -8.31 -6.70 35.02
CA LEU A 349 -7.28 -7.72 34.86
C LEU A 349 -6.76 -7.68 33.41
N ASP A 350 -5.45 -7.49 33.25
CA ASP A 350 -4.71 -7.58 31.99
C ASP A 350 -3.83 -8.85 32.02
N PRO A 351 -4.31 -9.97 31.43
CA PRO A 351 -3.68 -11.28 31.59
C PRO A 351 -2.36 -11.43 30.82
N GLY A 352 -1.39 -12.16 31.41
CA GLY A 352 -0.15 -12.50 30.73
C GLY A 352 0.55 -13.71 31.39
N TYR A 353 1.07 -14.64 30.57
CA TYR A 353 1.70 -15.86 31.09
C TYR A 353 3.03 -15.57 31.81
N ARG A 354 3.92 -14.80 31.23
CA ARG A 354 5.27 -14.54 31.79
C ARG A 354 5.33 -13.40 32.76
N THR A 355 4.66 -12.31 32.45
CA THR A 355 4.69 -11.07 33.23
C THR A 355 3.67 -11.05 34.37
N GLY A 356 2.83 -12.09 34.48
CA GLY A 356 1.69 -12.10 35.36
C GLY A 356 0.52 -11.29 34.85
N CYS A 357 -0.57 -11.30 35.59
CA CYS A 357 -1.78 -10.55 35.31
C CYS A 357 -1.70 -9.19 36.03
N LYS A 358 -1.58 -8.11 35.28
CA LYS A 358 -1.62 -6.74 35.83
C LYS A 358 -3.04 -6.45 36.31
N THR A 359 -3.14 -5.87 37.48
CA THR A 359 -4.42 -5.66 38.15
C THR A 359 -4.53 -4.20 38.57
N ALA A 360 -5.68 -3.57 38.31
CA ALA A 360 -5.97 -2.22 38.74
C ALA A 360 -7.43 -2.14 39.28
N VAL A 361 -7.62 -1.42 40.37
CA VAL A 361 -8.94 -1.11 40.89
C VAL A 361 -9.25 0.36 40.61
N VAL A 362 -10.42 0.62 40.05
CA VAL A 362 -10.90 1.97 39.72
C VAL A 362 -12.29 2.21 40.35
N ASP A 363 -12.50 3.42 40.83
CA ASP A 363 -13.80 3.82 41.34
C ASP A 363 -14.77 4.24 40.23
N SER A 364 -15.99 4.60 40.65
CA SER A 364 -17.07 5.01 39.73
C SER A 364 -16.76 6.28 38.91
N THR A 365 -15.72 7.04 39.27
CA THR A 365 -15.29 8.25 38.58
C THR A 365 -14.11 7.98 37.63
N GLY A 366 -13.56 6.76 37.67
CA GLY A 366 -12.37 6.39 36.90
C GLY A 366 -11.05 6.61 37.61
N LYS A 367 -11.07 7.01 38.88
CA LYS A 367 -9.86 7.17 39.71
C LYS A 367 -9.28 5.81 40.06
N VAL A 368 -7.99 5.62 39.81
CA VAL A 368 -7.24 4.42 40.21
C VAL A 368 -7.07 4.42 41.73
N LEU A 369 -7.59 3.38 42.38
CA LEU A 369 -7.52 3.19 43.83
C LEU A 369 -6.37 2.30 44.27
N ASP A 370 -6.06 1.28 43.46
CA ASP A 370 -5.03 0.28 43.80
C ASP A 370 -4.46 -0.35 42.51
N THR A 371 -3.23 -0.79 42.54
CA THR A 371 -2.58 -1.54 41.44
C THR A 371 -1.70 -2.64 41.99
N THR A 372 -1.68 -3.80 41.33
CA THR A 372 -0.82 -4.92 41.67
C THR A 372 -0.61 -5.85 40.50
N VAL A 373 0.19 -6.89 40.68
CA VAL A 373 0.35 -7.99 39.74
C VAL A 373 0.04 -9.30 40.44
N ILE A 374 -0.80 -10.13 39.86
CA ILE A 374 -1.12 -11.47 40.33
C ILE A 374 -0.68 -12.53 39.30
N TYR A 375 -0.53 -13.77 39.72
CA TYR A 375 0.02 -14.85 38.90
C TYR A 375 -0.93 -16.06 38.86
N PRO A 376 -2.12 -15.95 38.21
CA PRO A 376 -3.14 -17.00 38.21
C PRO A 376 -2.74 -18.23 37.39
N THR A 377 -1.71 -18.18 36.59
CA THR A 377 -1.28 -19.23 35.66
C THR A 377 0.10 -19.83 36.00
N HIS A 378 0.62 -19.55 37.22
CA HIS A 378 1.92 -20.04 37.66
C HIS A 378 1.79 -21.25 38.61
N SER A 379 2.73 -21.40 39.55
CA SER A 379 2.69 -22.48 40.53
C SER A 379 1.51 -22.37 41.50
N ASP A 380 1.07 -23.50 42.06
CA ASP A 380 -0.05 -23.56 42.99
C ASP A 380 0.07 -22.57 44.13
N LYS A 381 1.28 -22.40 44.68
CA LYS A 381 1.55 -21.39 45.73
C LYS A 381 1.25 -19.96 45.22
N LYS A 382 1.66 -19.61 44.02
CA LYS A 382 1.40 -18.30 43.42
C LYS A 382 -0.06 -18.11 43.09
N ILE A 383 -0.77 -19.17 42.66
CA ILE A 383 -2.20 -19.14 42.42
C ILE A 383 -2.93 -18.83 43.74
N GLN A 384 -2.57 -19.47 44.86
CA GLN A 384 -3.17 -19.21 46.17
C GLN A 384 -2.88 -17.78 46.68
N GLU A 385 -1.65 -17.30 46.54
CA GLU A 385 -1.29 -15.91 46.86
C GLU A 385 -2.10 -14.91 46.00
N SER A 386 -2.29 -15.20 44.73
CA SER A 386 -3.10 -14.39 43.81
C SER A 386 -4.56 -14.37 44.21
N LYS A 387 -5.11 -15.51 44.62
CA LYS A 387 -6.48 -15.63 45.09
C LYS A 387 -6.72 -14.78 46.36
N GLN A 388 -5.82 -14.88 47.34
CA GLN A 388 -5.87 -14.07 48.55
C GLN A 388 -5.78 -12.57 48.24
N THR A 389 -4.90 -12.20 47.30
CA THR A 389 -4.75 -10.81 46.87
C THR A 389 -6.00 -10.28 46.19
N LEU A 390 -6.63 -11.08 45.30
CA LEU A 390 -7.87 -10.70 44.64
C LEU A 390 -9.02 -10.52 45.59
N LEU A 391 -9.21 -11.47 46.52
CA LEU A 391 -10.26 -11.37 47.56
C LEU A 391 -10.04 -10.17 48.48
N ARG A 392 -8.79 -9.88 48.86
CA ARG A 392 -8.45 -8.69 49.65
C ARG A 392 -8.82 -7.40 48.94
N LEU A 393 -8.53 -7.28 47.64
CA LEU A 393 -8.87 -6.11 46.81
C LEU A 393 -10.39 -5.95 46.67
N ILE A 394 -11.09 -7.05 46.41
CA ILE A 394 -12.56 -7.09 46.33
C ILE A 394 -13.18 -6.53 47.61
N LYS A 395 -12.76 -7.05 48.75
CA LYS A 395 -13.28 -6.63 50.07
C LYS A 395 -12.88 -5.19 50.42
N LYS A 396 -11.62 -4.82 50.22
CA LYS A 396 -11.07 -3.49 50.57
C LYS A 396 -11.79 -2.36 49.83
N HIS A 397 -12.08 -2.55 48.55
CA HIS A 397 -12.62 -1.51 47.69
C HIS A 397 -14.08 -1.71 47.30
N HIS A 398 -14.76 -2.73 47.85
CA HIS A 398 -16.12 -3.10 47.49
C HIS A 398 -16.33 -3.21 45.97
N VAL A 399 -15.50 -4.04 45.32
CA VAL A 399 -15.51 -4.22 43.88
C VAL A 399 -16.85 -4.81 43.43
N ASP A 400 -17.52 -4.14 42.51
CA ASP A 400 -18.78 -4.62 41.93
C ASP A 400 -18.54 -5.55 40.72
N ILE A 401 -17.55 -5.21 39.89
CA ILE A 401 -17.33 -5.88 38.62
C ILE A 401 -15.83 -6.12 38.39
N ILE A 402 -15.50 -7.31 37.88
CA ILE A 402 -14.17 -7.64 37.40
C ILE A 402 -14.19 -7.64 35.86
N SER A 403 -13.36 -6.82 35.23
CA SER A 403 -13.16 -6.83 33.78
C SER A 403 -11.85 -7.57 33.41
N ILE A 404 -11.94 -8.55 32.54
CA ILE A 404 -10.82 -9.39 32.12
C ILE A 404 -10.53 -9.13 30.65
N GLY A 405 -9.30 -8.78 30.32
CA GLY A 405 -8.89 -8.62 28.94
C GLY A 405 -8.92 -9.93 28.16
N ASN A 406 -9.27 -9.89 26.86
CA ASN A 406 -9.41 -11.08 26.01
C ASN A 406 -8.11 -11.47 25.29
N GLY A 407 -6.95 -10.99 25.72
CA GLY A 407 -5.65 -11.33 25.17
C GLY A 407 -5.11 -12.69 25.64
N THR A 408 -3.77 -12.79 25.69
CA THR A 408 -3.07 -14.00 26.10
C THR A 408 -3.42 -14.38 27.55
N ALA A 409 -3.64 -15.68 27.84
CA ALA A 409 -4.03 -16.21 29.16
C ALA A 409 -5.41 -15.73 29.69
N SER A 410 -6.27 -15.23 28.81
CA SER A 410 -7.60 -14.72 29.18
C SER A 410 -8.48 -15.82 29.76
N LYS A 411 -8.52 -17.02 29.12
CA LYS A 411 -9.39 -18.13 29.52
C LYS A 411 -9.00 -18.68 30.89
N GLU A 412 -7.73 -18.84 31.16
CA GLU A 412 -7.21 -19.31 32.45
C GLU A 412 -7.50 -18.28 33.56
N THR A 413 -7.34 -16.99 33.25
CA THR A 413 -7.65 -15.90 34.18
C THR A 413 -9.16 -15.81 34.45
N GLU A 414 -10.00 -16.06 33.43
CA GLU A 414 -11.47 -16.15 33.61
C GLU A 414 -11.85 -17.28 34.54
N MET A 415 -11.32 -18.50 34.34
CA MET A 415 -11.58 -19.65 35.21
C MET A 415 -11.12 -19.37 36.65
N PHE A 416 -9.91 -18.85 36.84
CA PHE A 416 -9.41 -18.44 38.15
C PHE A 416 -10.32 -17.40 38.83
N THR A 417 -10.76 -16.40 38.07
CA THR A 417 -11.66 -15.35 38.60
C THR A 417 -13.00 -15.93 38.99
N ALA A 418 -13.61 -16.76 38.13
CA ALA A 418 -14.92 -17.40 38.39
C ALA A 418 -14.90 -18.28 39.63
N GLU A 419 -13.77 -18.94 39.92
CA GLU A 419 -13.63 -19.71 41.17
C GLU A 419 -13.39 -18.81 42.37
N THR A 420 -12.56 -17.76 42.23
CA THR A 420 -12.20 -16.89 43.33
C THR A 420 -13.40 -16.08 43.85
N ILE A 421 -14.25 -15.56 42.95
CA ILE A 421 -15.41 -14.74 43.34
C ILE A 421 -16.50 -15.51 44.13
N LYS A 422 -16.50 -16.85 44.07
CA LYS A 422 -17.39 -17.68 44.90
C LYS A 422 -17.12 -17.54 46.41
N GLU A 423 -15.90 -17.13 46.77
CA GLU A 423 -15.45 -16.93 48.14
C GLU A 423 -15.48 -15.44 48.57
N ALA A 424 -15.96 -14.57 47.72
CA ALA A 424 -16.11 -13.14 48.02
C ALA A 424 -17.21 -12.93 49.07
N ASP A 425 -17.10 -11.88 49.90
CA ASP A 425 -18.03 -11.54 50.96
C ASP A 425 -19.32 -10.87 50.44
N HIS A 426 -19.37 -10.52 49.15
CA HIS A 426 -20.54 -9.98 48.47
C HIS A 426 -20.58 -10.44 47.02
N HIS A 427 -21.69 -10.18 46.32
CA HIS A 427 -21.83 -10.57 44.91
C HIS A 427 -21.02 -9.71 44.01
N VAL A 428 -20.09 -10.34 43.22
CA VAL A 428 -19.22 -9.70 42.26
C VAL A 428 -19.50 -10.27 40.87
N TYR A 429 -19.72 -9.41 39.90
CA TYR A 429 -19.86 -9.81 38.50
C TYR A 429 -18.50 -9.83 37.83
N TYR A 430 -18.35 -10.62 36.77
CA TYR A 430 -17.20 -10.51 35.88
C TYR A 430 -17.62 -10.49 34.40
N MET A 431 -16.78 -9.92 33.56
CA MET A 431 -16.96 -9.89 32.12
C MET A 431 -15.62 -9.91 31.39
N VAL A 432 -15.56 -10.58 30.22
CA VAL A 432 -14.43 -10.52 29.34
C VAL A 432 -14.62 -9.36 28.39
N VAL A 433 -13.59 -8.51 28.26
CA VAL A 433 -13.61 -7.31 27.44
C VAL A 433 -12.53 -7.35 26.36
N SER A 434 -12.82 -6.80 25.19
CA SER A 434 -11.85 -6.73 24.09
C SER A 434 -10.73 -5.72 24.39
N GLU A 435 -9.48 -6.17 24.24
CA GLU A 435 -8.28 -5.34 24.38
C GLU A 435 -7.87 -4.67 23.06
N ALA A 436 -8.55 -4.96 21.92
CA ALA A 436 -8.14 -4.50 20.60
C ALA A 436 -7.95 -2.98 20.52
N GLY A 437 -8.79 -2.21 21.26
CA GLY A 437 -8.65 -0.77 21.37
C GLY A 437 -7.50 -0.28 22.25
N ALA A 438 -7.01 -1.14 23.17
CA ALA A 438 -5.91 -0.81 24.08
C ALA A 438 -4.54 -1.25 23.55
N SER A 439 -4.51 -2.32 22.74
CA SER A 439 -3.28 -2.91 22.18
C SER A 439 -2.82 -2.23 20.89
N GLY A 440 -3.64 -1.39 20.27
CA GLY A 440 -3.32 -0.67 19.04
C GLY A 440 -2.59 0.66 19.23
N PHE A 441 -2.21 0.98 20.46
CA PHE A 441 -1.53 2.23 20.80
C PHE A 441 -0.18 1.98 21.47
#